data_1dd6f4a2d9b114d09502c1f7875efeb3
#
_entry.id   1dd6f4a2d9b114d09502c1f7875efeb3
#
_cell.length_a   1.000
_cell.length_b   1.000
_cell.length_c   1.000
_cell.angle_alpha   90.00
_cell.angle_beta   90.00
_cell.angle_gamma   90.00
#
_symmetry.space_group_name_H-M   'P 1'
#
loop_
_entity.id
_entity.type
_entity.pdbx_description
1 polymer ?
#
loop_
_entity_poly.entity_id
_entity_poly.type
_entity_poly.pdbx_seq_one_letter_code
_entity_poly.pdbx_strand_id
1 'polypeptide(L)'
;ANLRAIHSELKTAREKAPQGVLGFNIMVATKEYASYVKEAVKAGADIIISGAGLPVSLPELVEGAKTKIAPIVSTAKSAMVICKMWDRKYKRIPDLLVIEGPLAGGHLGFSREDLSRYGADTKDVPHTYHQDLYDEEIRGIMKVVKQFEEKYQKHIPVAIAGGIYTREDVEHAMELGADAVQV
;
A
#
# COMPACT_ATOMS: atom_id res chain seq x y z
N ALA A 1 24.12 8.78 -5.51
CA ALA A 1 23.24 9.90 -5.89
C ALA A 1 21.88 9.77 -5.20
N ASN A 2 21.17 8.64 -5.38
CA ASN A 2 19.79 8.48 -4.90
C ASN A 2 19.61 8.59 -3.37
N LEU A 3 20.53 8.04 -2.56
CA LEU A 3 20.44 8.13 -1.10
C LEU A 3 20.50 9.59 -0.60
N ARG A 4 21.32 10.43 -1.24
CA ARG A 4 21.37 11.87 -0.91
C ARG A 4 20.10 12.60 -1.32
N ALA A 5 19.48 12.21 -2.42
CA ALA A 5 18.22 12.78 -2.87
C ALA A 5 17.08 12.57 -1.86
N ILE A 6 17.04 11.42 -1.18
CA ILE A 6 16.03 11.15 -0.14
C ILE A 6 16.03 12.26 0.93
N HIS A 7 17.20 12.64 1.41
CA HIS A 7 17.33 13.72 2.41
C HIS A 7 16.95 15.08 1.85
N SER A 8 17.45 15.45 0.66
CA SER A 8 17.16 16.75 0.06
C SER A 8 15.68 16.91 -0.28
N GLU A 9 15.06 15.90 -0.85
CA GLU A 9 13.64 15.93 -1.21
C GLU A 9 12.73 16.00 0.02
N LEU A 10 13.03 15.17 1.04
CA LEU A 10 12.24 15.22 2.27
C LEU A 10 12.37 16.57 2.98
N LYS A 11 13.59 17.14 3.02
CA LYS A 11 13.81 18.46 3.58
C LYS A 11 12.99 19.53 2.85
N THR A 12 13.08 19.56 1.51
CA THR A 12 12.31 20.50 0.68
C THR A 12 10.81 20.34 0.88
N ALA A 13 10.32 19.10 0.95
CA ALA A 13 8.92 18.82 1.22
C ALA A 13 8.49 19.30 2.62
N ARG A 14 9.34 19.10 3.62
CA ARG A 14 9.06 19.53 5.00
C ARG A 14 9.03 21.06 5.13
N GLU A 15 9.87 21.78 4.39
CA GLU A 15 9.84 23.24 4.33
C GLU A 15 8.50 23.75 3.75
N LYS A 16 7.96 23.04 2.74
CA LYS A 16 6.66 23.38 2.11
C LYS A 16 5.46 22.95 2.95
N ALA A 17 5.57 21.84 3.66
CA ALA A 17 4.51 21.25 4.47
C ALA A 17 5.02 20.91 5.88
N PRO A 18 5.25 21.91 6.76
CA PRO A 18 5.88 21.70 8.07
C PRO A 18 5.08 20.74 8.98
N GLN A 19 3.76 20.74 8.86
CA GLN A 19 2.85 19.89 9.64
C GLN A 19 2.29 18.69 8.84
N GLY A 20 2.71 18.53 7.58
CA GLY A 20 2.25 17.47 6.71
C GLY A 20 2.85 16.11 7.08
N VAL A 21 2.10 15.04 6.84
CA VAL A 21 2.64 13.67 6.86
C VAL A 21 3.39 13.43 5.56
N LEU A 22 4.69 13.20 5.66
CA LEU A 22 5.57 13.03 4.51
C LEU A 22 6.16 11.63 4.48
N GLY A 23 6.12 10.99 3.32
CA GLY A 23 6.61 9.62 3.17
C GLY A 23 7.20 9.33 1.81
N PHE A 24 7.69 8.11 1.68
CA PHE A 24 8.20 7.58 0.43
C PHE A 24 7.46 6.30 0.04
N ASN A 25 7.14 6.18 -1.24
CA ASN A 25 6.77 4.91 -1.84
C ASN A 25 8.06 4.25 -2.36
N ILE A 26 8.40 3.07 -1.82
CA ILE A 26 9.64 2.35 -2.14
C ILE A 26 9.30 0.94 -2.63
N MET A 27 9.63 0.65 -3.87
CA MET A 27 9.37 -0.67 -4.47
C MET A 27 10.30 -1.75 -3.87
N VAL A 28 9.71 -2.86 -3.40
CA VAL A 28 10.44 -4.04 -2.88
C VAL A 28 11.40 -4.60 -3.93
N ALA A 29 11.02 -4.58 -5.21
CA ALA A 29 11.81 -5.09 -6.32
C ALA A 29 13.10 -4.29 -6.59
N THR A 30 13.30 -3.13 -5.96
CA THR A 30 14.52 -2.35 -6.15
C THR A 30 15.73 -3.02 -5.50
N LYS A 31 16.85 -3.02 -6.21
CA LYS A 31 18.10 -3.67 -5.79
C LYS A 31 18.62 -3.17 -4.43
N GLU A 32 18.38 -1.89 -4.12
CA GLU A 32 18.83 -1.20 -2.90
C GLU A 32 17.68 -0.96 -1.90
N TYR A 33 16.63 -1.77 -1.94
CA TYR A 33 15.41 -1.59 -1.14
C TYR A 33 15.69 -1.28 0.34
N ALA A 34 16.46 -2.13 0.99
CA ALA A 34 16.77 -1.97 2.43
C ALA A 34 17.56 -0.68 2.71
N SER A 35 18.46 -0.29 1.80
CA SER A 35 19.24 0.95 1.92
C SER A 35 18.34 2.18 1.78
N TYR A 36 17.39 2.17 0.84
CA TYR A 36 16.44 3.26 0.66
C TYR A 36 15.50 3.41 1.86
N VAL A 37 14.97 2.30 2.38
CA VAL A 37 14.12 2.33 3.58
C VAL A 37 14.89 2.90 4.77
N LYS A 38 16.09 2.39 5.07
CA LYS A 38 16.90 2.87 6.18
C LYS A 38 17.26 4.34 6.04
N GLU A 39 17.54 4.80 4.82
CA GLU A 39 17.88 6.20 4.57
C GLU A 39 16.67 7.12 4.70
N ALA A 40 15.49 6.68 4.25
CA ALA A 40 14.24 7.41 4.46
C ALA A 40 13.89 7.56 5.95
N VAL A 41 14.08 6.49 6.73
CA VAL A 41 13.95 6.52 8.20
C VAL A 41 14.91 7.53 8.83
N LYS A 42 16.19 7.51 8.46
CA LYS A 42 17.21 8.46 8.95
C LYS A 42 16.88 9.91 8.57
N ALA A 43 16.31 10.11 7.38
CA ALA A 43 15.87 11.42 6.93
C ALA A 43 14.67 11.97 7.72
N GLY A 44 13.95 11.11 8.47
CA GLY A 44 12.79 11.48 9.25
C GLY A 44 11.47 11.38 8.48
N ALA A 45 11.36 10.42 7.57
CA ALA A 45 10.09 10.12 6.92
C ALA A 45 9.04 9.67 7.93
N ASP A 46 7.81 10.21 7.82
CA ASP A 46 6.71 9.87 8.70
C ASP A 46 6.12 8.50 8.36
N ILE A 47 6.11 8.13 7.07
CA ILE A 47 5.57 6.86 6.59
C ILE A 47 6.39 6.31 5.41
N ILE A 48 6.48 4.99 5.32
CA ILE A 48 6.97 4.28 4.13
C ILE A 48 5.85 3.40 3.61
N ILE A 49 5.45 3.65 2.37
CA ILE A 49 4.54 2.81 1.59
C ILE A 49 5.40 1.88 0.73
N SER A 50 5.05 0.61 0.63
CA SER A 50 5.90 -0.34 -0.08
C SER A 50 5.11 -1.41 -0.81
N GLY A 51 5.39 -1.56 -2.10
CA GLY A 51 4.75 -2.50 -3.02
C GLY A 51 5.71 -3.03 -4.08
N ALA A 52 5.20 -3.45 -5.23
CA ALA A 52 5.96 -4.18 -6.24
C ALA A 52 6.70 -5.41 -5.64
N GLY A 53 5.96 -6.22 -4.93
CA GLY A 53 6.36 -7.35 -4.10
C GLY A 53 5.91 -7.16 -2.65
N LEU A 54 5.90 -8.25 -1.87
CA LEU A 54 5.51 -8.19 -0.46
C LEU A 54 6.67 -7.70 0.41
N PRO A 55 6.51 -6.59 1.16
CA PRO A 55 7.57 -5.98 1.97
C PRO A 55 7.78 -6.72 3.31
N VAL A 56 8.15 -8.00 3.23
CA VAL A 56 8.23 -8.90 4.40
C VAL A 56 9.18 -8.39 5.48
N SER A 57 10.30 -7.79 5.10
CA SER A 57 11.33 -7.29 6.02
C SER A 57 11.12 -5.83 6.45
N LEU A 58 10.09 -5.15 5.96
CA LEU A 58 9.90 -3.73 6.25
C LEU A 58 9.81 -3.41 7.76
N PRO A 59 9.12 -4.21 8.60
CA PRO A 59 9.11 -3.96 10.05
C PRO A 59 10.49 -3.96 10.70
N GLU A 60 11.39 -4.86 10.26
CA GLU A 60 12.77 -4.95 10.74
C GLU A 60 13.59 -3.72 10.32
N LEU A 61 13.38 -3.23 9.09
CA LEU A 61 14.12 -2.09 8.55
C LEU A 61 13.77 -0.76 9.22
N VAL A 62 12.62 -0.68 9.90
CA VAL A 62 12.16 0.51 10.64
C VAL A 62 12.15 0.29 12.15
N GLU A 63 12.80 -0.78 12.62
CA GLU A 63 12.83 -1.11 14.06
C GLU A 63 13.40 0.06 14.89
N GLY A 64 12.73 0.39 15.99
CA GLY A 64 13.10 1.50 16.87
C GLY A 64 12.75 2.90 16.34
N ALA A 65 12.27 3.03 15.11
CA ALA A 65 11.87 4.32 14.53
C ALA A 65 10.38 4.63 14.78
N LYS A 66 10.01 5.91 14.69
CA LYS A 66 8.62 6.36 14.71
C LYS A 66 7.92 6.23 13.37
N THR A 67 8.68 5.96 12.31
CA THR A 67 8.19 5.85 10.93
C THR A 67 7.11 4.77 10.83
N LYS A 68 5.97 5.14 10.27
CA LYS A 68 4.86 4.24 9.98
C LYS A 68 5.14 3.40 8.75
N ILE A 69 4.48 2.25 8.64
CA ILE A 69 4.68 1.35 7.51
C ILE A 69 3.36 0.89 6.92
N ALA A 70 3.30 0.95 5.58
CA ALA A 70 2.12 0.61 4.80
C ALA A 70 2.50 -0.34 3.65
N PRO A 71 2.14 -1.64 3.72
CA PRO A 71 2.28 -2.52 2.57
C PRO A 71 1.19 -2.24 1.55
N ILE A 72 1.53 -2.39 0.26
CA ILE A 72 0.57 -2.42 -0.84
C ILE A 72 0.19 -3.88 -1.10
N VAL A 73 -1.09 -4.16 -1.20
CA VAL A 73 -1.65 -5.46 -1.54
C VAL A 73 -2.71 -5.31 -2.64
N SER A 74 -2.92 -6.36 -3.42
CA SER A 74 -3.89 -6.35 -4.52
C SER A 74 -4.97 -7.43 -4.36
N THR A 75 -4.73 -8.42 -3.49
CA THR A 75 -5.63 -9.55 -3.28
C THR A 75 -5.75 -9.91 -1.79
N ALA A 76 -6.85 -10.56 -1.41
CA ALA A 76 -7.05 -11.08 -0.04
C ALA A 76 -5.94 -12.07 0.36
N LYS A 77 -5.44 -12.84 -0.62
CA LYS A 77 -4.30 -13.74 -0.42
C LYS A 77 -3.04 -12.98 -0.05
N SER A 78 -2.67 -11.92 -0.77
CA SER A 78 -1.49 -11.11 -0.47
C SER A 78 -1.62 -10.38 0.87
N ALA A 79 -2.80 -9.83 1.18
CA ALA A 79 -3.11 -9.23 2.49
C ALA A 79 -2.92 -10.23 3.64
N MET A 80 -3.49 -11.45 3.50
CA MET A 80 -3.35 -12.49 4.49
C MET A 80 -1.89 -12.91 4.70
N VAL A 81 -1.13 -13.06 3.60
CA VAL A 81 0.28 -13.47 3.66
C VAL A 81 1.10 -12.41 4.40
N ILE A 82 1.01 -11.13 4.00
CA ILE A 82 1.83 -10.08 4.61
C ILE A 82 1.50 -9.86 6.08
N CYS A 83 0.21 -9.80 6.44
CA CYS A 83 -0.22 -9.62 7.81
C CYS A 83 0.21 -10.81 8.70
N LYS A 84 0.07 -12.05 8.23
CA LYS A 84 0.56 -13.24 8.97
C LYS A 84 2.07 -13.24 9.14
N MET A 85 2.82 -12.85 8.12
CA MET A 85 4.29 -12.83 8.21
C MET A 85 4.77 -11.77 9.21
N TRP A 86 4.19 -10.57 9.17
CA TRP A 86 4.53 -9.51 10.12
C TRP A 86 4.11 -9.88 11.55
N ASP A 87 2.91 -10.44 11.73
CA ASP A 87 2.44 -10.93 13.02
C ASP A 87 3.36 -12.02 13.61
N ARG A 88 3.71 -13.03 12.82
CA ARG A 88 4.53 -14.14 13.31
C ARG A 88 5.95 -13.73 13.64
N LYS A 89 6.60 -12.96 12.75
CA LYS A 89 8.02 -12.64 12.87
C LYS A 89 8.28 -11.43 13.78
N TYR A 90 7.43 -10.41 13.69
CA TYR A 90 7.71 -9.11 14.31
C TYR A 90 6.67 -8.69 15.36
N LYS A 91 5.61 -9.49 15.57
CA LYS A 91 4.47 -9.12 16.43
C LYS A 91 3.91 -7.72 16.09
N ARG A 92 3.81 -7.43 14.81
CA ARG A 92 3.40 -6.14 14.28
C ARG A 92 2.35 -6.30 13.19
N ILE A 93 1.48 -5.30 13.06
CA ILE A 93 0.50 -5.14 11.99
C ILE A 93 0.80 -3.87 11.20
N PRO A 94 0.27 -3.71 9.98
CA PRO A 94 0.37 -2.46 9.23
C PRO A 94 -0.15 -1.26 10.01
N ASP A 95 0.47 -0.10 9.83
CA ASP A 95 -0.05 1.18 10.33
C ASP A 95 -1.06 1.80 9.35
N LEU A 96 -1.04 1.37 8.10
CA LEU A 96 -1.97 1.63 7.01
C LEU A 96 -1.84 0.46 6.03
N LEU A 97 -2.93 0.01 5.41
CA LEU A 97 -2.91 -0.94 4.29
C LEU A 97 -3.34 -0.21 3.01
N VAL A 98 -2.56 -0.33 1.95
CA VAL A 98 -2.95 0.20 0.63
C VAL A 98 -3.44 -0.96 -0.23
N ILE A 99 -4.66 -0.85 -0.74
CA ILE A 99 -5.25 -1.79 -1.72
C ILE A 99 -5.06 -1.18 -3.10
N GLU A 100 -4.22 -1.79 -3.93
CA GLU A 100 -3.96 -1.34 -5.28
C GLU A 100 -4.76 -2.14 -6.29
N GLY A 101 -5.70 -1.48 -6.97
CA GLY A 101 -6.58 -2.09 -7.95
C GLY A 101 -5.92 -2.36 -9.30
N PRO A 102 -6.59 -3.16 -10.17
CA PRO A 102 -6.05 -3.56 -11.47
C PRO A 102 -5.98 -2.40 -12.48
N LEU A 103 -6.61 -1.26 -12.18
CA LEU A 103 -6.54 -0.04 -13.00
C LEU A 103 -5.40 0.90 -12.58
N ALA A 104 -4.56 0.50 -11.62
CA ALA A 104 -3.39 1.28 -11.23
C ALA A 104 -2.33 1.29 -12.36
N GLY A 105 -1.53 2.35 -12.39
CA GLY A 105 -0.36 2.42 -13.27
C GLY A 105 0.87 1.76 -12.65
N GLY A 106 1.85 1.40 -13.49
CA GLY A 106 3.14 0.90 -13.05
C GLY A 106 3.20 -0.62 -12.82
N HIS A 107 3.83 -1.03 -11.72
CA HIS A 107 4.02 -2.45 -11.38
C HIS A 107 2.83 -2.98 -10.60
N LEU A 108 1.96 -3.71 -11.24
CA LEU A 108 0.77 -4.31 -10.64
C LEU A 108 1.10 -5.55 -9.82
N GLY A 109 0.41 -5.72 -8.69
CA GLY A 109 0.46 -6.90 -7.83
C GLY A 109 -0.42 -8.07 -8.30
N PHE A 110 -0.80 -8.08 -9.59
CA PHE A 110 -1.68 -9.08 -10.20
C PHE A 110 -0.92 -10.00 -11.15
N SER A 111 -1.35 -11.26 -11.21
CA SER A 111 -0.98 -12.15 -12.31
C SER A 111 -1.74 -11.75 -13.58
N ARG A 112 -1.30 -12.29 -14.74
CA ARG A 112 -2.03 -12.08 -16.00
C ARG A 112 -3.44 -12.71 -15.93
N GLU A 113 -3.58 -13.82 -15.24
CA GLU A 113 -4.88 -14.50 -15.01
C GLU A 113 -5.83 -13.64 -14.16
N ASP A 114 -5.30 -12.98 -13.12
CA ASP A 114 -6.09 -12.06 -12.30
C ASP A 114 -6.58 -10.87 -13.14
N LEU A 115 -5.69 -10.27 -13.93
CA LEU A 115 -6.06 -9.15 -14.81
C LEU A 115 -7.12 -9.54 -15.84
N SER A 116 -6.98 -10.74 -16.43
CA SER A 116 -7.98 -11.29 -17.37
C SER A 116 -9.32 -11.52 -16.69
N ARG A 117 -9.32 -12.07 -15.47
CA ARG A 117 -10.54 -12.27 -14.67
C ARG A 117 -11.30 -10.96 -14.43
N TYR A 118 -10.59 -9.87 -14.22
CA TYR A 118 -11.21 -8.55 -14.00
C TYR A 118 -11.45 -7.78 -15.31
N GLY A 119 -11.11 -8.35 -16.48
CA GLY A 119 -11.21 -7.67 -17.77
C GLY A 119 -10.27 -6.47 -17.91
N ALA A 120 -9.17 -6.47 -17.18
CA ALA A 120 -8.18 -5.38 -17.12
C ALA A 120 -6.93 -5.65 -17.99
N ASP A 121 -6.87 -6.75 -18.74
CA ASP A 121 -5.76 -7.14 -19.60
C ASP A 121 -5.96 -6.78 -21.08
N THR A 122 -7.04 -6.09 -21.41
CA THR A 122 -7.41 -5.71 -22.77
C THR A 122 -7.09 -4.24 -23.07
N LYS A 123 -7.05 -3.87 -24.35
CA LYS A 123 -6.93 -2.46 -24.77
C LYS A 123 -8.22 -1.66 -24.56
N ASP A 124 -9.32 -2.33 -24.30
CA ASP A 124 -10.65 -1.77 -24.12
C ASP A 124 -11.13 -1.83 -22.67
N VAL A 125 -10.18 -1.63 -21.75
CA VAL A 125 -10.41 -1.71 -20.29
C VAL A 125 -11.66 -0.97 -19.82
N PRO A 126 -11.98 0.26 -20.30
CA PRO A 126 -13.19 0.96 -19.85
C PRO A 126 -14.49 0.21 -20.06
N HIS A 127 -14.53 -0.69 -21.06
CA HIS A 127 -15.74 -1.48 -21.40
C HIS A 127 -15.67 -2.95 -20.97
N THR A 128 -14.46 -3.44 -20.65
CA THR A 128 -14.25 -4.86 -20.30
C THR A 128 -14.02 -5.07 -18.80
N TYR A 129 -13.81 -3.99 -18.05
CA TYR A 129 -13.52 -4.08 -16.62
C TYR A 129 -14.75 -4.48 -15.80
N HIS A 130 -14.59 -5.49 -14.97
CA HIS A 130 -15.61 -6.02 -14.07
C HIS A 130 -15.41 -5.49 -12.65
N GLN A 131 -15.91 -4.28 -12.39
CA GLN A 131 -15.79 -3.61 -11.09
C GLN A 131 -16.35 -4.47 -9.96
N ASP A 132 -17.49 -5.10 -10.15
CA ASP A 132 -18.16 -5.96 -9.18
C ASP A 132 -17.30 -7.13 -8.70
N LEU A 133 -16.54 -7.76 -9.61
CA LEU A 133 -15.63 -8.85 -9.27
C LEU A 133 -14.44 -8.35 -8.43
N TYR A 134 -13.93 -7.15 -8.72
CA TYR A 134 -12.85 -6.61 -7.91
C TYR A 134 -13.35 -6.09 -6.57
N ASP A 135 -14.56 -5.57 -6.49
CA ASP A 135 -15.21 -5.20 -5.22
C ASP A 135 -15.34 -6.39 -4.26
N GLU A 136 -15.63 -7.58 -4.78
CA GLU A 136 -15.62 -8.81 -3.98
C GLU A 136 -14.22 -9.11 -3.41
N GLU A 137 -13.17 -8.90 -4.20
CA GLU A 137 -11.79 -9.05 -3.74
C GLU A 137 -11.46 -8.04 -2.65
N ILE A 138 -11.85 -6.76 -2.83
CA ILE A 138 -11.69 -5.71 -1.80
C ILE A 138 -12.39 -6.12 -0.50
N ARG A 139 -13.64 -6.59 -0.58
CA ARG A 139 -14.35 -7.10 0.62
C ARG A 139 -13.63 -8.29 1.27
N GLY A 140 -12.97 -9.12 0.46
CA GLY A 140 -12.09 -10.20 0.94
C GLY A 140 -10.89 -9.66 1.71
N ILE A 141 -10.24 -8.62 1.19
CA ILE A 141 -9.12 -7.93 1.87
C ILE A 141 -9.60 -7.30 3.19
N MET A 142 -10.74 -6.61 3.18
CA MET A 142 -11.32 -6.00 4.39
C MET A 142 -11.62 -7.02 5.49
N LYS A 143 -12.07 -8.24 5.13
CA LYS A 143 -12.24 -9.34 6.09
C LYS A 143 -10.90 -9.77 6.71
N VAL A 144 -9.83 -9.79 5.93
CA VAL A 144 -8.48 -10.07 6.46
C VAL A 144 -8.05 -8.97 7.42
N VAL A 145 -8.19 -7.71 7.05
CA VAL A 145 -7.87 -6.55 7.90
C VAL A 145 -8.58 -6.69 9.25
N LYS A 146 -9.89 -6.91 9.23
CA LYS A 146 -10.71 -7.06 10.44
C LYS A 146 -10.23 -8.17 11.38
N GLN A 147 -9.77 -9.30 10.85
CA GLN A 147 -9.21 -10.39 11.68
C GLN A 147 -7.98 -9.93 12.49
N PHE A 148 -7.11 -9.10 11.88
CA PHE A 148 -5.92 -8.59 12.56
C PHE A 148 -6.24 -7.41 13.48
N GLU A 149 -7.20 -6.57 13.15
CA GLU A 149 -7.72 -5.53 14.04
C GLU A 149 -8.28 -6.14 15.32
N GLU A 150 -9.13 -7.17 15.21
CA GLU A 150 -9.69 -7.89 16.34
C GLU A 150 -8.58 -8.54 17.21
N LYS A 151 -7.59 -9.16 16.56
CA LYS A 151 -6.47 -9.78 17.27
C LYS A 151 -5.64 -8.78 18.06
N TYR A 152 -5.37 -7.60 17.48
CA TYR A 152 -4.50 -6.59 18.07
C TYR A 152 -5.25 -5.50 18.82
N GLN A 153 -6.59 -5.53 18.79
CA GLN A 153 -7.47 -4.48 19.35
C GLN A 153 -7.04 -3.08 18.88
N LYS A 154 -6.70 -2.98 17.57
CA LYS A 154 -6.19 -1.77 16.95
C LYS A 154 -6.71 -1.65 15.52
N HIS A 155 -7.22 -0.47 15.17
CA HIS A 155 -7.63 -0.18 13.80
C HIS A 155 -6.43 -0.13 12.84
N ILE A 156 -6.60 -0.71 11.66
CA ILE A 156 -5.68 -0.65 10.52
C ILE A 156 -6.37 0.16 9.43
N PRO A 157 -6.06 1.46 9.29
CA PRO A 157 -6.63 2.26 8.22
C PRO A 157 -6.37 1.63 6.85
N VAL A 158 -7.33 1.74 5.95
CA VAL A 158 -7.23 1.22 4.58
C VAL A 158 -7.37 2.35 3.58
N ALA A 159 -6.43 2.44 2.63
CA ALA A 159 -6.53 3.29 1.46
C ALA A 159 -6.73 2.45 0.20
N ILE A 160 -7.70 2.82 -0.64
CA ILE A 160 -7.90 2.20 -1.96
C ILE A 160 -7.23 3.07 -3.01
N ALA A 161 -6.51 2.43 -3.92
CA ALA A 161 -5.74 3.04 -5.00
C ALA A 161 -6.02 2.36 -6.35
N GLY A 162 -5.74 3.08 -7.44
CA GLY A 162 -5.85 2.58 -8.81
C GLY A 162 -7.22 2.84 -9.44
N GLY A 163 -7.23 3.70 -10.45
CA GLY A 163 -8.44 4.06 -11.18
C GLY A 163 -9.32 5.09 -10.47
N ILE A 164 -8.83 5.78 -9.47
CA ILE A 164 -9.58 6.82 -8.73
C ILE A 164 -9.36 8.18 -9.44
N TYR A 165 -10.36 8.68 -10.13
CA TYR A 165 -10.30 9.93 -10.91
C TYR A 165 -11.44 10.87 -10.61
N THR A 166 -12.61 10.35 -10.24
CA THR A 166 -13.84 11.14 -10.05
C THR A 166 -14.27 11.11 -8.59
N ARG A 167 -15.24 11.94 -8.28
CA ARG A 167 -15.88 11.94 -6.96
C ARG A 167 -16.61 10.62 -6.70
N GLU A 168 -17.24 10.08 -7.73
CA GLU A 168 -17.97 8.82 -7.68
C GLU A 168 -17.02 7.66 -7.32
N ASP A 169 -15.79 7.65 -7.88
CA ASP A 169 -14.77 6.65 -7.54
C ASP A 169 -14.38 6.74 -6.05
N VAL A 170 -14.24 7.96 -5.53
CA VAL A 170 -13.96 8.17 -4.10
C VAL A 170 -15.11 7.69 -3.23
N GLU A 171 -16.35 8.07 -3.56
CA GLU A 171 -17.55 7.66 -2.82
C GLU A 171 -17.68 6.14 -2.83
N HIS A 172 -17.47 5.49 -3.98
CA HIS A 172 -17.47 4.03 -4.11
C HIS A 172 -16.40 3.36 -3.21
N ALA A 173 -15.18 3.87 -3.21
CA ALA A 173 -14.12 3.36 -2.33
C ALA A 173 -14.50 3.46 -0.84
N MET A 174 -15.10 4.58 -0.43
CA MET A 174 -15.57 4.77 0.95
C MET A 174 -16.75 3.83 1.30
N GLU A 175 -17.65 3.56 0.36
CA GLU A 175 -18.73 2.57 0.54
C GLU A 175 -18.21 1.14 0.72
N LEU A 176 -17.08 0.80 0.11
CA LEU A 176 -16.39 -0.48 0.31
C LEU A 176 -15.68 -0.57 1.68
N GLY A 177 -15.64 0.54 2.43
CA GLY A 177 -15.10 0.59 3.78
C GLY A 177 -13.67 1.15 3.86
N ALA A 178 -13.19 1.85 2.83
CA ALA A 178 -11.92 2.54 2.90
C ALA A 178 -11.97 3.74 3.85
N ASP A 179 -10.86 4.05 4.52
CA ASP A 179 -10.66 5.25 5.32
C ASP A 179 -10.10 6.40 4.46
N ALA A 180 -9.49 6.07 3.33
CA ALA A 180 -8.86 7.03 2.42
C ALA A 180 -8.77 6.46 0.99
N VAL A 181 -8.42 7.33 0.05
CA VAL A 181 -8.04 6.96 -1.31
C VAL A 181 -6.64 7.46 -1.63
N GLN A 182 -5.95 6.75 -2.52
CA GLN A 182 -4.67 7.18 -3.10
C GLN A 182 -4.89 7.43 -4.60
N VAL A 183 -4.61 8.64 -5.05
CA VAL A 183 -4.75 9.13 -6.42
C VAL A 183 -3.40 9.41 -7.05
#